data_b01d14c8df9c2f0d6a52a5db652939de
#
_entry.id   b01d14c8df9c2f0d6a52a5db652939de
#
_cell.length_a   1.000
_cell.length_b   1.000
_cell.length_c   1.000
_cell.angle_alpha   90.00
_cell.angle_beta   90.00
_cell.angle_gamma   90.00
#
_symmetry.space_group_name_H-M   'P 1'
#
loop_
_entity.id
_entity.type
_entity.pdbx_description
1 polymer ?
#
loop_
_entity_poly.entity_id
_entity_poly.type
_entity_poly.pdbx_seq_one_letter_code
_entity_poly.pdbx_strand_id
1 'polypeptide(L)'
;SLRRQRQMCIRDRYFVLPYTIGDYLADDIRTGPIPTDLPEFEQAEELVIDKIKNLLENQGSKTVDHYHKILGKIIWNKCGMSRNEKELKEAIVEIQELRADFYKNVFVPGTNESFNEPLAKALRVADFLELGELFAKDALERTESCGGHFREESQTSEGEAMRDDKNFTFVSAWEHTGIPSNAKLHKEQLSYK
;
A
#
# COMPACT_ATOMS: atom_id res chain seq x y z
N SER A 1 -8.85 -23.68 4.02
CA SER A 1 -8.66 -22.31 3.57
C SER A 1 -9.98 -21.56 3.34
N LEU A 2 -11.00 -22.14 2.69
CA LEU A 2 -12.33 -21.51 2.51
C LEU A 2 -13.05 -21.18 3.83
N ARG A 3 -12.81 -21.94 4.91
CA ARG A 3 -13.37 -21.65 6.24
C ARG A 3 -12.76 -20.39 6.86
N ARG A 4 -11.46 -20.13 6.67
CA ARG A 4 -10.80 -18.90 7.19
C ARG A 4 -11.27 -17.65 6.47
N GLN A 5 -11.46 -17.70 5.15
CA GLN A 5 -12.02 -16.57 4.39
C GLN A 5 -13.46 -16.26 4.78
N ARG A 6 -14.30 -17.28 5.03
CA ARG A 6 -15.66 -17.09 5.54
C ARG A 6 -15.67 -16.49 6.95
N GLN A 7 -14.79 -16.93 7.83
CA GLN A 7 -14.69 -16.38 9.19
C GLN A 7 -14.23 -14.91 9.15
N MET A 8 -13.29 -14.55 8.28
CA MET A 8 -12.84 -13.19 8.10
C MET A 8 -13.98 -12.28 7.64
N CYS A 9 -14.71 -12.66 6.58
CA CYS A 9 -15.85 -11.87 6.07
C CYS A 9 -17.00 -11.78 7.08
N ILE A 10 -17.31 -12.83 7.81
CA ILE A 10 -18.37 -12.82 8.83
C ILE A 10 -17.94 -11.95 10.01
N ARG A 11 -16.72 -12.14 10.51
CA ARG A 11 -16.19 -11.36 11.63
C ARG A 11 -16.16 -9.87 11.29
N ASP A 12 -15.58 -9.49 10.15
CA ASP A 12 -15.43 -8.09 9.79
C ASP A 12 -16.78 -7.41 9.50
N ARG A 13 -17.68 -8.08 8.79
CA ARG A 13 -18.98 -7.50 8.45
C ARG A 13 -19.96 -7.45 9.61
N TYR A 14 -20.02 -8.50 10.43
CA TYR A 14 -21.03 -8.60 11.50
C TYR A 14 -20.56 -8.04 12.85
N PHE A 15 -19.25 -7.97 13.08
CA PHE A 15 -18.72 -7.50 14.35
C PHE A 15 -17.95 -6.19 14.20
N VAL A 16 -16.97 -6.11 13.31
CA VAL A 16 -16.11 -4.92 13.22
C VAL A 16 -16.88 -3.72 12.67
N LEU A 17 -17.60 -3.85 11.56
CA LEU A 17 -18.33 -2.73 10.96
C LEU A 17 -19.40 -2.13 11.86
N PRO A 18 -20.30 -2.92 12.51
CA PRO A 18 -21.26 -2.35 13.44
C PRO A 18 -20.63 -1.61 14.61
N TYR A 19 -19.55 -2.12 15.19
CA TYR A 19 -18.81 -1.45 16.26
C TYR A 19 -18.16 -0.15 15.78
N THR A 20 -17.53 -0.16 14.61
CA THR A 20 -16.92 1.04 14.03
C THR A 20 -17.97 2.12 13.79
N ILE A 21 -19.12 1.76 13.22
CA ILE A 21 -20.19 2.70 12.92
C ILE A 21 -20.91 3.13 14.21
N GLY A 22 -21.25 2.18 15.08
CA GLY A 22 -22.06 2.44 16.28
C GLY A 22 -21.34 3.14 17.41
N ASP A 23 -20.05 2.88 17.58
CA ASP A 23 -19.27 3.39 18.71
C ASP A 23 -18.24 4.44 18.24
N TYR A 24 -17.36 4.09 17.32
CA TYR A 24 -16.25 4.97 16.95
C TYR A 24 -16.69 6.18 16.12
N LEU A 25 -17.61 5.99 15.17
CA LEU A 25 -18.13 7.07 14.31
C LEU A 25 -19.45 7.66 14.80
N ALA A 26 -19.96 7.25 15.97
CA ALA A 26 -21.29 7.64 16.44
C ALA A 26 -21.47 9.17 16.57
N ASP A 27 -20.43 9.87 17.00
CA ASP A 27 -20.47 11.33 17.16
C ASP A 27 -20.34 12.04 15.81
N ASP A 28 -19.51 11.54 14.91
CA ASP A 28 -19.31 12.10 13.56
C ASP A 28 -20.56 11.96 12.68
N ILE A 29 -21.25 10.81 12.78
CA ILE A 29 -22.50 10.56 12.02
C ILE A 29 -23.62 11.54 12.41
N ARG A 30 -23.61 12.07 13.64
CA ARG A 30 -24.63 13.01 14.14
C ARG A 30 -24.43 14.44 13.63
N THR A 31 -23.31 14.78 13.06
CA THR A 31 -23.01 16.13 12.59
C THR A 31 -23.77 16.56 11.33
N GLY A 32 -24.47 15.61 10.68
CA GLY A 32 -25.18 15.84 9.43
C GLY A 32 -24.27 15.73 8.19
N PRO A 33 -24.82 15.96 6.99
CA PRO A 33 -24.03 15.93 5.77
C PRO A 33 -22.98 17.04 5.75
N ILE A 34 -21.75 16.69 5.37
CA ILE A 34 -20.68 17.67 5.15
C ILE A 34 -21.03 18.47 3.88
N PRO A 35 -21.00 19.82 3.91
CA PRO A 35 -21.15 20.63 2.71
C PRO A 35 -20.08 20.30 1.67
N THR A 36 -20.47 20.15 0.41
CA THR A 36 -19.55 19.80 -0.67
C THR A 36 -18.88 21.02 -1.34
N ASP A 37 -19.19 22.22 -0.90
CA ASP A 37 -18.65 23.49 -1.33
C ASP A 37 -17.46 23.97 -0.48
N LEU A 38 -16.87 23.07 0.31
CA LEU A 38 -15.69 23.38 1.11
C LEU A 38 -14.42 23.43 0.24
N PRO A 39 -13.49 24.35 0.55
CA PRO A 39 -12.23 24.50 -0.21
C PRO A 39 -11.40 23.22 -0.29
N GLU A 40 -11.53 22.31 0.67
CA GLU A 40 -10.83 21.03 0.72
C GLU A 40 -11.27 20.10 -0.43
N PHE A 41 -12.53 20.16 -0.86
CA PHE A 41 -13.02 19.41 -2.01
C PHE A 41 -12.46 19.95 -3.32
N GLU A 42 -12.40 21.28 -3.49
CA GLU A 42 -11.79 21.92 -4.66
C GLU A 42 -10.28 21.57 -4.76
N GLN A 43 -9.56 21.66 -3.64
CA GLN A 43 -8.14 21.29 -3.58
C GLN A 43 -7.92 19.81 -3.94
N ALA A 44 -8.76 18.89 -3.45
CA ALA A 44 -8.67 17.48 -3.79
C ALA A 44 -8.93 17.22 -5.27
N GLU A 45 -9.91 17.93 -5.87
CA GLU A 45 -10.20 17.85 -7.31
C GLU A 45 -9.01 18.35 -8.15
N GLU A 46 -8.46 19.52 -7.81
CA GLU A 46 -7.28 20.09 -8.48
C GLU A 46 -6.09 19.13 -8.46
N LEU A 47 -5.79 18.52 -7.32
CA LEU A 47 -4.72 17.52 -7.19
C LEU A 47 -4.90 16.33 -8.15
N VAL A 48 -6.13 15.85 -8.31
CA VAL A 48 -6.44 14.74 -9.24
C VAL A 48 -6.32 15.19 -10.68
N ILE A 49 -6.82 16.38 -11.02
CA ILE A 49 -6.72 16.97 -12.36
C ILE A 49 -5.24 17.15 -12.75
N ASP A 50 -4.43 17.69 -11.86
CA ASP A 50 -2.98 17.87 -12.11
C ASP A 50 -2.27 16.52 -12.29
N LYS A 51 -2.60 15.52 -11.48
CA LYS A 51 -2.05 14.15 -11.64
C LYS A 51 -2.39 13.57 -13.02
N ILE A 52 -3.63 13.71 -13.47
CA ILE A 52 -4.09 13.25 -14.79
C ILE A 52 -3.37 14.00 -15.89
N LYS A 53 -3.33 15.33 -15.83
CA LYS A 53 -2.67 16.20 -16.79
C LYS A 53 -1.21 15.84 -16.96
N ASN A 54 -0.48 15.72 -15.85
CA ASN A 54 0.94 15.36 -15.87
C ASN A 54 1.20 14.01 -16.54
N LEU A 55 0.33 13.01 -16.32
CA LEU A 55 0.44 11.71 -16.96
C LEU A 55 0.16 11.75 -18.48
N LEU A 56 -0.79 12.56 -18.93
CA LEU A 56 -1.14 12.69 -20.35
C LEU A 56 -0.15 13.57 -21.14
N GLU A 57 0.39 14.60 -20.50
CA GLU A 57 1.38 15.51 -21.13
C GLU A 57 2.79 14.92 -21.18
N ASN A 58 3.03 13.85 -20.42
CA ASN A 58 4.34 13.22 -20.38
C ASN A 58 4.67 12.53 -21.72
N GLN A 59 5.76 12.97 -22.35
CA GLN A 59 6.24 12.47 -23.64
C GLN A 59 7.27 11.33 -23.48
N GLY A 60 7.04 10.47 -22.51
CA GLY A 60 7.92 9.33 -22.25
C GLY A 60 7.91 8.29 -23.36
N SER A 61 8.79 7.32 -23.26
CA SER A 61 8.95 6.23 -24.25
C SER A 61 8.51 4.85 -23.77
N LYS A 62 8.17 4.74 -22.48
CA LYS A 62 7.85 3.45 -21.85
C LYS A 62 6.36 3.32 -21.58
N THR A 63 5.79 2.16 -21.90
CA THR A 63 4.36 1.90 -21.66
C THR A 63 4.06 1.69 -20.18
N VAL A 64 2.83 1.89 -19.78
CA VAL A 64 2.35 1.61 -18.42
C VAL A 64 2.58 0.15 -18.05
N ASP A 65 2.34 -0.79 -18.97
CA ASP A 65 2.56 -2.22 -18.76
C ASP A 65 4.03 -2.59 -18.50
N HIS A 66 4.97 -1.81 -19.05
CA HIS A 66 6.39 -1.97 -18.78
C HIS A 66 6.67 -1.79 -17.27
N TYR A 67 6.17 -0.70 -16.68
CA TYR A 67 6.36 -0.41 -15.26
C TYR A 67 5.65 -1.43 -14.37
N HIS A 68 4.42 -1.79 -14.70
CA HIS A 68 3.67 -2.80 -13.96
C HIS A 68 4.41 -4.14 -13.91
N LYS A 69 4.96 -4.60 -15.04
CA LYS A 69 5.74 -5.85 -15.11
C LYS A 69 7.03 -5.79 -14.32
N ILE A 70 7.74 -4.66 -14.33
CA ILE A 70 8.99 -4.52 -13.54
C ILE A 70 8.67 -4.51 -12.05
N LEU A 71 7.69 -3.71 -11.63
CA LEU A 71 7.25 -3.71 -10.22
C LEU A 71 6.85 -5.11 -9.77
N GLY A 72 6.04 -5.81 -10.59
CA GLY A 72 5.64 -7.19 -10.29
C GLY A 72 6.82 -8.14 -10.12
N LYS A 73 7.88 -8.00 -10.93
CA LYS A 73 9.10 -8.82 -10.79
C LYS A 73 9.88 -8.49 -9.51
N ILE A 74 10.00 -7.20 -9.16
CA ILE A 74 10.68 -6.79 -7.92
C ILE A 74 9.94 -7.39 -6.71
N ILE A 75 8.63 -7.19 -6.63
CA ILE A 75 7.81 -7.69 -5.53
C ILE A 75 7.83 -9.23 -5.48
N TRP A 76 7.70 -9.90 -6.63
CA TRP A 76 7.73 -11.37 -6.68
C TRP A 76 9.06 -11.96 -6.20
N ASN A 77 10.17 -11.39 -6.67
CA ASN A 77 11.49 -11.96 -6.40
C ASN A 77 12.01 -11.59 -5.00
N LYS A 78 11.74 -10.38 -4.51
CA LYS A 78 12.37 -9.84 -3.30
C LYS A 78 11.42 -9.70 -2.10
N CYS A 79 10.12 -9.64 -2.35
CA CYS A 79 9.09 -9.49 -1.31
C CYS A 79 8.09 -10.66 -1.31
N GLY A 80 8.45 -11.80 -1.89
CA GLY A 80 7.63 -12.99 -2.00
C GLY A 80 7.38 -13.69 -0.66
N MET A 81 7.27 -15.01 -0.69
CA MET A 81 6.97 -15.80 0.53
C MET A 81 8.16 -15.89 1.48
N SER A 82 9.38 -16.06 0.97
CA SER A 82 10.62 -16.00 1.73
C SER A 82 11.27 -14.64 1.51
N ARG A 83 11.72 -14.00 2.56
CA ARG A 83 12.22 -12.61 2.55
C ARG A 83 13.47 -12.52 3.40
N ASN A 84 14.41 -11.69 2.96
CA ASN A 84 15.58 -11.37 3.76
C ASN A 84 15.86 -9.86 3.75
N GLU A 85 16.61 -9.40 4.73
CA GLU A 85 16.89 -7.97 4.94
C GLU A 85 17.54 -7.33 3.71
N LYS A 86 18.48 -8.03 3.08
CA LYS A 86 19.23 -7.51 1.93
C LYS A 86 18.30 -7.26 0.75
N GLU A 87 17.52 -8.27 0.36
CA GLU A 87 16.62 -8.17 -0.78
C GLU A 87 15.48 -7.17 -0.55
N LEU A 88 14.96 -7.06 0.67
CA LEU A 88 13.97 -6.04 1.01
C LEU A 88 14.54 -4.62 0.88
N LYS A 89 15.78 -4.38 1.33
CA LYS A 89 16.45 -3.07 1.14
C LYS A 89 16.67 -2.76 -0.33
N GLU A 90 17.12 -3.73 -1.11
CA GLU A 90 17.27 -3.59 -2.56
C GLU A 90 15.92 -3.30 -3.25
N ALA A 91 14.85 -4.02 -2.87
CA ALA A 91 13.51 -3.80 -3.41
C ALA A 91 13.03 -2.36 -3.18
N ILE A 92 13.24 -1.81 -1.98
CA ILE A 92 12.86 -0.42 -1.66
C ILE A 92 13.57 0.55 -2.62
N VAL A 93 14.88 0.41 -2.81
CA VAL A 93 15.66 1.27 -3.71
C VAL A 93 15.18 1.14 -5.15
N GLU A 94 15.04 -0.09 -5.65
CA GLU A 94 14.58 -0.35 -7.02
C GLU A 94 13.18 0.20 -7.29
N ILE A 95 12.26 0.11 -6.30
CA ILE A 95 10.90 0.67 -6.44
C ILE A 95 10.94 2.20 -6.44
N GLN A 96 11.79 2.83 -5.63
CA GLN A 96 11.96 4.29 -5.63
C GLN A 96 12.50 4.79 -6.97
N GLU A 97 13.52 4.12 -7.52
CA GLU A 97 14.08 4.44 -8.84
C GLU A 97 13.02 4.22 -9.94
N LEU A 98 12.29 3.10 -9.89
CA LEU A 98 11.23 2.79 -10.84
C LEU A 98 10.11 3.83 -10.80
N ARG A 99 9.73 4.32 -9.61
CA ARG A 99 8.73 5.38 -9.44
C ARG A 99 9.23 6.70 -10.02
N ALA A 100 10.48 7.06 -9.76
CA ALA A 100 11.07 8.27 -10.32
C ALA A 100 11.14 8.23 -11.87
N ASP A 101 11.49 7.06 -12.43
CA ASP A 101 11.48 6.84 -13.87
C ASP A 101 10.06 6.82 -14.45
N PHE A 102 9.09 6.27 -13.75
CA PHE A 102 7.68 6.26 -14.15
C PHE A 102 7.17 7.68 -14.42
N TYR A 103 7.28 8.57 -13.44
CA TYR A 103 6.81 9.95 -13.62
C TYR A 103 7.57 10.75 -14.68
N LYS A 104 8.73 10.28 -15.07
CA LYS A 104 9.59 10.94 -16.07
C LYS A 104 9.41 10.42 -17.48
N ASN A 105 9.16 9.11 -17.62
CA ASN A 105 9.28 8.40 -18.89
C ASN A 105 8.05 7.56 -19.27
N VAL A 106 6.96 7.57 -18.46
CA VAL A 106 5.74 6.88 -18.86
C VAL A 106 5.07 7.58 -20.04
N PHE A 107 4.59 6.80 -21.00
CA PHE A 107 3.78 7.29 -22.09
C PHE A 107 2.35 6.76 -21.96
N VAL A 108 1.40 7.69 -21.89
CA VAL A 108 -0.04 7.40 -21.79
C VAL A 108 -0.71 7.93 -23.06
N PRO A 109 -1.10 7.06 -24.01
CA PRO A 109 -1.79 7.49 -25.22
C PRO A 109 -3.23 7.92 -24.94
N GLY A 110 -3.77 8.82 -25.79
CA GLY A 110 -5.16 9.28 -25.72
C GLY A 110 -5.35 10.57 -24.94
N THR A 111 -6.58 10.87 -24.61
CA THR A 111 -7.00 12.08 -23.87
C THR A 111 -7.88 11.69 -22.68
N ASN A 112 -8.31 12.68 -21.90
CA ASN A 112 -9.29 12.51 -20.83
C ASN A 112 -10.74 12.86 -21.22
N GLU A 113 -10.99 13.13 -22.50
CA GLU A 113 -12.33 13.49 -23.00
C GLU A 113 -13.29 12.29 -23.09
N SER A 114 -12.72 11.09 -23.10
CA SER A 114 -13.47 9.84 -23.11
C SER A 114 -12.78 8.79 -22.24
N PHE A 115 -13.40 7.62 -22.07
CA PHE A 115 -12.78 6.53 -21.32
C PHE A 115 -11.42 6.15 -21.91
N ASN A 116 -10.36 6.31 -21.09
CA ASN A 116 -8.98 6.03 -21.47
C ASN A 116 -8.43 4.92 -20.58
N GLU A 117 -8.41 3.68 -21.06
CA GLU A 117 -7.91 2.52 -20.31
C GLU A 117 -6.41 2.64 -19.97
N PRO A 118 -5.49 3.06 -20.85
CA PRO A 118 -4.10 3.35 -20.50
C PRO A 118 -3.95 4.36 -19.35
N LEU A 119 -4.76 5.41 -19.31
CA LEU A 119 -4.76 6.38 -18.22
C LEU A 119 -5.22 5.75 -16.91
N ALA A 120 -6.30 4.98 -16.93
CA ALA A 120 -6.79 4.27 -15.75
C ALA A 120 -5.75 3.27 -15.20
N LYS A 121 -5.02 2.60 -16.09
CA LYS A 121 -3.90 1.73 -15.70
C LYS A 121 -2.72 2.53 -15.15
N ALA A 122 -2.38 3.69 -15.72
CA ALA A 122 -1.29 4.54 -15.25
C ALA A 122 -1.54 5.03 -13.82
N LEU A 123 -2.74 5.48 -13.52
CA LEU A 123 -3.15 5.89 -12.17
C LEU A 123 -2.99 4.75 -11.17
N ARG A 124 -3.45 3.53 -11.52
CA ARG A 124 -3.28 2.34 -10.66
C ARG A 124 -1.82 1.95 -10.47
N VAL A 125 -1.00 2.03 -11.51
CA VAL A 125 0.42 1.70 -11.41
C VAL A 125 1.15 2.71 -10.53
N ALA A 126 0.77 4.00 -10.59
CA ALA A 126 1.27 5.01 -9.67
C ALA A 126 0.98 4.63 -8.20
N ASP A 127 -0.25 4.22 -7.90
CA ASP A 127 -0.64 3.77 -6.56
C ASP A 127 0.08 2.47 -6.15
N PHE A 128 0.27 1.54 -7.08
CA PHE A 128 1.01 0.30 -6.81
C PHE A 128 2.51 0.52 -6.55
N LEU A 129 3.12 1.52 -7.15
CA LEU A 129 4.50 1.91 -6.86
C LEU A 129 4.64 2.44 -5.42
N GLU A 130 3.68 3.23 -4.96
CA GLU A 130 3.65 3.69 -3.57
C GLU A 130 3.38 2.56 -2.59
N LEU A 131 2.36 1.75 -2.85
CA LEU A 131 2.00 0.60 -2.02
C LEU A 131 3.10 -0.45 -1.98
N GLY A 132 3.78 -0.71 -3.10
CA GLY A 132 4.88 -1.66 -3.19
C GLY A 132 6.08 -1.25 -2.33
N GLU A 133 6.43 0.05 -2.32
CA GLU A 133 7.49 0.56 -1.44
C GLU A 133 7.09 0.40 0.03
N LEU A 134 5.86 0.78 0.39
CA LEU A 134 5.37 0.65 1.75
C LEU A 134 5.32 -0.81 2.21
N PHE A 135 4.89 -1.72 1.33
CA PHE A 135 4.87 -3.15 1.58
C PHE A 135 6.27 -3.71 1.89
N ALA A 136 7.28 -3.31 1.11
CA ALA A 136 8.66 -3.72 1.35
C ALA A 136 9.23 -3.12 2.65
N LYS A 137 8.88 -1.85 2.97
CA LYS A 137 9.28 -1.19 4.22
C LYS A 137 8.68 -1.86 5.46
N ASP A 138 7.39 -2.17 5.42
CA ASP A 138 6.73 -2.86 6.54
C ASP A 138 7.29 -4.27 6.74
N ALA A 139 7.56 -5.00 5.65
CA ALA A 139 8.21 -6.30 5.70
C ALA A 139 9.66 -6.23 6.23
N LEU A 140 10.38 -5.14 5.98
CA LEU A 140 11.72 -4.91 6.49
C LEU A 140 11.71 -4.61 8.00
N GLU A 141 10.75 -3.82 8.47
CA GLU A 141 10.59 -3.44 9.87
C GLU A 141 10.24 -4.63 10.76
N ARG A 142 9.43 -5.57 10.29
CA ARG A 142 9.05 -6.76 11.03
C ARG A 142 10.08 -7.87 10.83
N THR A 143 10.96 -8.04 11.81
CA THR A 143 12.07 -9.01 11.71
C THR A 143 11.73 -10.42 12.20
N GLU A 144 10.54 -10.66 12.75
CA GLU A 144 10.04 -12.00 13.07
C GLU A 144 9.46 -12.73 11.86
N SER A 145 9.23 -14.03 11.99
CA SER A 145 8.40 -14.80 11.05
C SER A 145 7.06 -15.14 11.68
N CYS A 146 5.96 -14.58 11.11
CA CYS A 146 4.62 -14.77 11.63
C CYS A 146 3.58 -14.84 10.52
N GLY A 147 2.76 -15.88 10.51
CA GLY A 147 1.71 -16.08 9.51
C GLY A 147 2.26 -16.22 8.10
N GLY A 148 1.86 -15.33 7.20
CA GLY A 148 2.36 -15.31 5.81
C GLY A 148 3.65 -14.49 5.62
N HIS A 149 4.19 -13.91 6.68
CA HIS A 149 5.45 -13.18 6.67
C HIS A 149 6.57 -14.09 7.16
N PHE A 150 7.43 -14.53 6.27
CA PHE A 150 8.58 -15.37 6.59
C PHE A 150 9.89 -14.62 6.33
N ARG A 151 10.70 -14.49 7.37
CA ARG A 151 12.04 -13.90 7.32
C ARG A 151 13.09 -15.01 7.44
N GLU A 152 14.00 -15.08 6.47
CA GLU A 152 15.07 -16.10 6.46
C GLU A 152 15.98 -15.99 7.69
N GLU A 153 16.10 -14.79 8.26
CA GLU A 153 16.87 -14.54 9.49
C GLU A 153 16.13 -14.99 10.76
N SER A 154 14.81 -15.24 10.67
CA SER A 154 13.95 -15.59 11.81
C SER A 154 13.30 -16.94 11.60
N GLN A 155 14.14 -17.98 11.63
CA GLN A 155 13.72 -19.38 11.53
C GLN A 155 14.46 -20.25 12.56
N THR A 156 13.85 -21.37 12.91
CA THR A 156 14.45 -22.37 13.77
C THR A 156 15.60 -23.10 13.07
N SER A 157 16.38 -23.89 13.82
CA SER A 157 17.40 -24.78 13.23
C SER A 157 16.84 -25.79 12.21
N GLU A 158 15.54 -26.06 12.26
CA GLU A 158 14.84 -26.96 11.35
C GLU A 158 14.21 -26.22 10.16
N GLY A 159 14.40 -24.88 10.06
CA GLY A 159 13.90 -24.04 8.98
C GLY A 159 12.44 -23.60 9.13
N GLU A 160 11.86 -23.72 10.32
CA GLU A 160 10.50 -23.27 10.59
C GLU A 160 10.43 -21.81 11.03
N ALA A 161 9.28 -21.17 10.81
CA ALA A 161 9.06 -19.78 11.17
C ALA A 161 9.21 -19.55 12.68
N MET A 162 10.04 -18.60 13.06
CA MET A 162 10.28 -18.22 14.45
C MET A 162 9.62 -16.87 14.75
N ARG A 163 8.63 -16.87 15.63
CA ARG A 163 7.95 -15.68 16.13
C ARG A 163 8.74 -15.02 17.26
N ASP A 164 8.53 -13.73 17.41
CA ASP A 164 9.05 -12.95 18.53
C ASP A 164 7.92 -12.13 19.18
N ASP A 165 7.02 -12.82 19.87
CA ASP A 165 5.86 -12.20 20.52
C ASP A 165 6.25 -11.12 21.56
N LYS A 166 7.45 -11.20 22.13
CA LYS A 166 7.91 -10.21 23.10
C LYS A 166 8.11 -8.83 22.46
N ASN A 167 8.63 -8.79 21.24
CA ASN A 167 8.99 -7.55 20.56
C ASN A 167 7.96 -7.13 19.50
N PHE A 168 7.13 -8.05 19.01
CA PHE A 168 6.21 -7.79 17.88
C PHE A 168 4.72 -7.96 18.21
N THR A 169 4.33 -8.00 19.50
CA THR A 169 2.91 -7.96 19.91
C THR A 169 2.36 -6.53 19.82
N PHE A 170 2.34 -5.96 18.61
CA PHE A 170 1.80 -4.64 18.32
C PHE A 170 1.17 -4.58 16.95
N VAL A 171 0.30 -3.58 16.75
CA VAL A 171 -0.19 -3.17 15.43
C VAL A 171 0.70 -2.06 14.90
N SER A 172 1.06 -2.16 13.61
CA SER A 172 1.78 -1.10 12.88
C SER A 172 0.80 -0.27 12.07
N ALA A 173 0.93 1.06 12.14
CA ALA A 173 0.22 1.99 11.27
C ALA A 173 1.23 2.96 10.64
N TRP A 174 1.23 3.05 9.31
CA TRP A 174 2.10 3.96 8.57
C TRP A 174 1.35 5.25 8.25
N GLU A 175 1.79 6.36 8.83
CA GLU A 175 1.25 7.69 8.55
C GLU A 175 1.74 8.18 7.19
N HIS A 176 0.80 8.56 6.30
CA HIS A 176 1.12 9.16 5.03
C HIS A 176 1.64 10.59 5.22
N THR A 177 2.83 10.87 4.72
CA THR A 177 3.50 12.17 4.83
C THR A 177 3.81 12.80 3.47
N GLY A 178 3.03 12.47 2.45
CA GLY A 178 3.19 12.93 1.07
C GLY A 178 3.88 11.91 0.15
N ILE A 179 4.93 11.25 0.63
CA ILE A 179 5.61 10.18 -0.13
C ILE A 179 5.93 8.99 0.78
N PRO A 180 5.88 7.74 0.26
CA PRO A 180 6.15 6.53 1.05
C PRO A 180 7.52 6.50 1.72
N SER A 181 8.53 7.11 1.08
CA SER A 181 9.89 7.15 1.60
C SER A 181 9.99 7.84 2.97
N ASN A 182 9.11 8.80 3.24
CA ASN A 182 9.05 9.56 4.48
C ASN A 182 7.91 9.10 5.42
N ALA A 183 7.18 8.04 5.06
CA ALA A 183 6.10 7.51 5.87
C ALA A 183 6.60 7.20 7.30
N LYS A 184 5.80 7.60 8.29
CA LYS A 184 6.14 7.47 9.70
C LYS A 184 5.41 6.30 10.32
N LEU A 185 6.17 5.43 10.99
CA LEU A 185 5.62 4.25 11.66
C LEU A 185 5.11 4.60 13.06
N HIS A 186 3.85 4.27 13.31
CA HIS A 186 3.24 4.26 14.63
C HIS A 186 3.00 2.82 15.08
N LYS A 187 3.25 2.54 16.35
CA LYS A 187 3.08 1.21 16.95
C LYS A 187 2.12 1.31 18.13
N GLU A 188 1.11 0.45 18.15
CA GLU A 188 0.18 0.31 19.27
C GLU A 188 0.29 -1.10 19.82
N GLN A 189 0.60 -1.19 21.13
CA GLN A 189 0.78 -2.47 21.82
C GLN A 189 -0.55 -3.20 21.95
N LEU A 190 -0.59 -4.47 21.55
CA LEU A 190 -1.76 -5.31 21.74
C LEU A 190 -1.88 -5.76 23.19
N SER A 191 -3.08 -5.65 23.75
CA SER A 191 -3.42 -6.15 25.09
C SER A 191 -4.58 -7.15 24.92
N TYR A 192 -4.33 -8.37 25.32
CA TYR A 192 -5.37 -9.42 25.34
C TYR A 192 -5.90 -9.54 26.77
N LYS A 193 -7.21 -9.39 26.93
CA LYS A 193 -7.94 -9.60 28.19
C LYS A 193 -8.50 -11.00 28.22
#